data_41ed4c21c28dada419dac921ca74797f
#
_entry.id   41ed4c21c28dada419dac921ca74797f
#
_cell.length_a   1.000
_cell.length_b   1.000
_cell.length_c   1.000
_cell.angle_alpha   90.00
_cell.angle_beta   90.00
_cell.angle_gamma   90.00
#
_symmetry.space_group_name_H-M   'P 1'
#
loop_
_entity.id
_entity.type
_entity.pdbx_description
1 polymer ?
#
loop_
_entity_poly.entity_id
_entity_poly.type
_entity_poly.pdbx_seq_one_letter_code
_entity_poly.pdbx_strand_id
1 'polypeptide(L)'
;MIKVKNYTLFYSVKDPLSNFYPYVFYHLGKPYLSIEHFYVTQKLIAMNCLKELASLNACLKGSNFLNSFLYGKITTQEIQENPTYLEWFHNYMKQIKEYGRTR
;
A
#
# COMPACT_ATOMS: atom_id res chain seq x y z
N MET A 1 -12.82 20.13 -13.48
CA MET A 1 -13.08 20.16 -12.81
C MET A 1 -13.14 19.52 -11.51
N ILE A 2 -14.17 19.50 -10.91
CA ILE A 2 -14.37 18.95 -9.61
C ILE A 2 -14.04 17.48 -9.56
N LYS A 3 -14.33 16.77 -10.61
CA LYS A 3 -13.99 15.38 -10.68
C LYS A 3 -12.51 15.12 -10.56
N VAL A 4 -11.70 15.93 -11.19
CA VAL A 4 -10.26 15.78 -11.11
C VAL A 4 -9.80 15.97 -9.68
N LYS A 5 -10.37 16.94 -9.00
CA LYS A 5 -10.03 17.23 -7.64
C LYS A 5 -10.40 16.07 -6.72
N ASN A 6 -11.59 15.54 -6.86
CA ASN A 6 -12.04 14.41 -6.07
C ASN A 6 -11.19 13.19 -6.34
N TYR A 7 -10.84 12.99 -7.59
CA TYR A 7 -10.00 11.87 -7.97
C TYR A 7 -8.64 11.95 -7.28
N THR A 8 -8.06 13.15 -7.23
CA THR A 8 -6.80 13.37 -6.57
C THR A 8 -6.88 13.03 -5.09
N LEU A 9 -7.97 13.38 -4.46
CA LEU A 9 -8.16 13.08 -3.04
C LEU A 9 -8.19 11.58 -2.78
N PHE A 10 -8.77 10.80 -3.67
CA PHE A 10 -8.83 9.36 -3.50
C PHE A 10 -7.46 8.71 -3.61
N TYR A 11 -6.49 9.41 -4.16
CA TYR A 11 -5.14 8.88 -4.27
C TYR A 11 -4.21 9.44 -3.20
N SER A 12 -4.74 10.18 -2.24
CA SER A 12 -3.93 10.77 -1.18
C SER A 12 -3.76 9.77 -0.04
N VAL A 13 -2.55 9.66 0.48
CA VAL A 13 -2.30 8.81 1.64
C VAL A 13 -2.84 9.43 2.92
N LYS A 14 -3.25 10.71 2.87
CA LYS A 14 -3.76 11.39 4.05
C LYS A 14 -5.27 11.29 4.18
N ASP A 15 -5.96 10.86 3.15
CA ASP A 15 -7.41 10.77 3.15
C ASP A 15 -7.84 9.37 3.58
N PRO A 16 -8.57 9.23 4.70
CA PRO A 16 -9.00 7.90 5.16
C PRO A 16 -9.88 7.17 4.15
N LEU A 17 -10.48 7.88 3.20
CA LEU A 17 -11.29 7.24 2.18
C LEU A 17 -10.45 6.77 1.00
N SER A 18 -9.17 7.10 0.98
CA SER A 18 -8.30 6.71 -0.12
C SER A 18 -7.84 5.27 0.05
N ASN A 19 -7.72 4.56 -1.06
CA ASN A 19 -7.16 3.21 -1.06
C ASN A 19 -5.69 3.20 -0.67
N PHE A 20 -5.04 4.37 -0.70
CA PHE A 20 -3.63 4.50 -0.33
C PHE A 20 -3.41 4.92 1.11
N TYR A 21 -4.47 5.02 1.89
CA TYR A 21 -4.35 5.41 3.29
C TYR A 21 -3.62 4.30 4.06
N PRO A 22 -2.57 4.64 4.83
CA PRO A 22 -1.82 3.62 5.58
C PRO A 22 -2.68 3.02 6.69
N TYR A 23 -2.96 1.73 6.56
CA TYR A 23 -3.80 1.05 7.53
C TYR A 23 -3.50 -0.43 7.46
N VAL A 24 -2.97 -0.98 8.54
CA VAL A 24 -2.65 -2.40 8.59
C VAL A 24 -3.90 -3.18 8.96
N PHE A 25 -4.23 -4.15 8.13
CA PHE A 25 -5.32 -5.09 8.46
C PHE A 25 -4.93 -6.47 7.98
N TYR A 26 -5.60 -7.47 8.53
CA TYR A 26 -5.30 -8.85 8.19
C TYR A 26 -6.49 -9.49 7.49
N HIS A 27 -6.19 -10.27 6.48
CA HIS A 27 -7.21 -11.03 5.76
C HIS A 27 -6.66 -12.44 5.55
N LEU A 28 -7.35 -13.43 6.10
CA LEU A 28 -6.94 -14.84 6.04
C LEU A 28 -5.50 -15.02 6.55
N GLY A 29 -5.16 -14.30 7.61
CA GLY A 29 -3.86 -14.41 8.23
C GLY A 29 -2.74 -13.64 7.57
N LYS A 30 -3.03 -12.92 6.48
CA LYS A 30 -2.03 -12.13 5.77
C LYS A 30 -2.19 -10.65 6.06
N PRO A 31 -1.10 -9.94 6.35
CA PRO A 31 -1.19 -8.51 6.59
C PRO A 31 -1.18 -7.71 5.30
N TYR A 32 -1.95 -6.64 5.28
CA TYR A 32 -1.98 -5.71 4.18
C TYR A 32 -1.84 -4.29 4.73
N LEU A 33 -1.13 -3.44 4.00
CA LEU A 33 -0.81 -2.10 4.47
C LEU A 33 -1.79 -1.04 4.03
N SER A 34 -2.65 -1.37 3.09
CA SER A 34 -3.64 -0.45 2.56
C SER A 34 -4.62 -1.25 1.73
N ILE A 35 -5.73 -0.62 1.41
CA ILE A 35 -6.72 -1.26 0.54
C ILE A 35 -6.13 -1.49 -0.84
N GLU A 36 -5.31 -0.56 -1.32
CA GLU A 36 -4.66 -0.74 -2.62
C GLU A 36 -3.76 -1.96 -2.63
N HIS A 37 -3.02 -2.19 -1.56
CA HIS A 37 -2.19 -3.39 -1.44
C HIS A 37 -3.04 -4.66 -1.56
N PHE A 38 -4.16 -4.68 -0.86
CA PHE A 38 -5.07 -5.83 -0.91
C PHE A 38 -5.62 -6.01 -2.32
N TYR A 39 -6.06 -4.92 -2.93
CA TYR A 39 -6.65 -4.97 -4.26
C TYR A 39 -5.66 -5.50 -5.29
N VAL A 40 -4.44 -4.99 -5.28
CA VAL A 40 -3.40 -5.43 -6.22
C VAL A 40 -3.06 -6.90 -6.02
N THR A 41 -2.95 -7.33 -4.75
CA THR A 41 -2.68 -8.72 -4.44
C THR A 41 -3.76 -9.63 -5.01
N GLN A 42 -5.04 -9.28 -4.79
CA GLN A 42 -6.15 -10.08 -5.30
C GLN A 42 -6.18 -10.08 -6.82
N LYS A 43 -5.86 -8.94 -7.42
CA LYS A 43 -5.82 -8.83 -8.87
C LYS A 43 -4.76 -9.76 -9.46
N LEU A 44 -3.57 -9.78 -8.87
CA LEU A 44 -2.50 -10.64 -9.35
C LEU A 44 -2.86 -12.11 -9.21
N ILE A 45 -3.53 -12.47 -8.12
CA ILE A 45 -3.98 -13.83 -7.91
C ILE A 45 -5.01 -14.20 -8.98
N ALA A 46 -5.98 -13.34 -9.21
CA ALA A 46 -7.06 -13.59 -10.16
C ALA A 46 -6.54 -13.73 -11.57
N MET A 47 -5.47 -13.00 -11.91
CA MET A 47 -4.88 -13.04 -13.24
C MET A 47 -3.77 -14.09 -13.34
N ASN A 48 -3.56 -14.85 -12.28
CA ASN A 48 -2.54 -15.90 -12.24
C ASN A 48 -1.13 -15.35 -12.50
N CYS A 49 -0.88 -14.14 -12.07
CA CYS A 49 0.44 -13.50 -12.23
C CYS A 49 1.32 -13.86 -11.03
N LEU A 50 1.74 -15.12 -10.96
CA LEU A 50 2.43 -15.62 -9.77
C LEU A 50 3.82 -15.04 -9.61
N LYS A 51 4.49 -14.69 -10.70
CA LYS A 51 5.81 -14.07 -10.63
C LYS A 51 5.72 -12.70 -9.99
N GLU A 52 4.79 -11.91 -10.45
CA GLU A 52 4.57 -10.57 -9.91
C GLU A 52 4.15 -10.63 -8.46
N LEU A 53 3.30 -11.60 -8.14
CA LEU A 53 2.87 -11.78 -6.77
C LEU A 53 4.05 -12.14 -5.85
N ALA A 54 4.93 -13.01 -6.32
CA ALA A 54 6.11 -13.37 -5.55
C ALA A 54 7.03 -12.17 -5.35
N SER A 55 7.19 -11.34 -6.39
CA SER A 55 7.99 -10.13 -6.29
C SER A 55 7.39 -9.14 -5.30
N LEU A 56 6.08 -8.98 -5.34
CA LEU A 56 5.39 -8.11 -4.40
C LEU A 56 5.59 -8.59 -2.96
N ASN A 57 5.44 -9.88 -2.73
CA ASN A 57 5.65 -10.44 -1.41
C ASN A 57 7.09 -10.30 -0.94
N ALA A 58 8.05 -10.41 -1.87
CA ALA A 58 9.45 -10.24 -1.54
C ALA A 58 9.75 -8.80 -1.12
N CYS A 59 9.11 -7.84 -1.75
CA CYS A 59 9.25 -6.44 -1.37
C CYS A 59 8.82 -6.20 0.07
N LEU A 60 7.86 -6.98 0.53
CA LEU A 60 7.34 -6.83 1.89
C LEU A 60 8.34 -7.25 2.95
N LYS A 61 9.34 -8.04 2.60
CA LYS A 61 10.21 -8.64 3.60
C LYS A 61 11.48 -7.85 3.88
N GLY A 62 11.79 -6.86 3.07
CA GLY A 62 13.10 -6.24 3.13
C GLY A 62 13.18 -4.90 3.83
N SER A 63 12.08 -4.32 4.24
CA SER A 63 12.09 -2.97 4.76
C SER A 63 11.90 -2.94 6.28
N ASN A 64 12.80 -2.21 6.96
CA ASN A 64 12.66 -2.02 8.39
C ASN A 64 11.43 -1.18 8.71
N PHE A 65 11.13 -0.20 7.85
CA PHE A 65 9.94 0.63 8.03
C PHE A 65 8.68 -0.21 7.95
N LEU A 66 8.66 -1.12 6.99
CA LEU A 66 7.51 -1.99 6.82
C LEU A 66 7.26 -2.85 8.05
N ASN A 67 8.32 -3.49 8.53
CA ASN A 67 8.20 -4.33 9.71
C ASN A 67 7.74 -3.52 10.93
N SER A 68 8.29 -2.33 11.08
CA SER A 68 7.91 -1.47 12.19
C SER A 68 6.43 -1.07 12.11
N PHE A 69 5.95 -0.83 10.90
CA PHE A 69 4.54 -0.49 10.71
C PHE A 69 3.65 -1.70 10.98
N LEU A 70 4.04 -2.87 10.50
CA LEU A 70 3.26 -4.10 10.72
C LEU A 70 3.15 -4.47 12.19
N TYR A 71 4.20 -4.22 12.95
CA TYR A 71 4.21 -4.55 14.36
C TYR A 71 3.71 -3.42 15.25
N GLY A 72 3.20 -2.36 14.65
CA GLY A 72 2.63 -1.25 15.42
C GLY A 72 3.64 -0.32 16.04
N LYS A 73 4.91 -0.42 15.68
CA LYS A 73 5.94 0.48 16.19
C LYS A 73 5.88 1.85 15.51
N ILE A 74 5.34 1.90 14.31
CA ILE A 74 5.09 3.14 13.59
C ILE A 74 3.59 3.19 13.34
N THR A 75 2.95 4.27 13.74
CA THR A 75 1.50 4.41 13.57
C THR A 75 1.19 5.09 12.25
N THR A 76 -0.07 4.98 11.83
CA THR A 76 -0.55 5.68 10.65
C THR A 76 -0.33 7.18 10.78
N GLN A 77 -0.57 7.72 11.97
CA GLN A 77 -0.38 9.14 12.22
C GLN A 77 1.08 9.53 12.02
N GLU A 78 2.01 8.72 12.54
CA GLU A 78 3.42 8.99 12.38
C GLU A 78 3.84 8.98 10.91
N ILE A 79 3.30 8.05 10.15
CA ILE A 79 3.59 8.00 8.71
C ILE A 79 3.16 9.30 8.05
N GLN A 80 2.01 9.83 8.44
CA GLN A 80 1.49 11.04 7.81
C GLN A 80 2.20 12.30 8.25
N GLU A 81 2.76 12.32 9.46
CA GLU A 81 3.40 13.52 10.00
C GLU A 81 4.90 13.57 9.76
N ASN A 82 5.54 12.43 9.60
CA ASN A 82 6.98 12.40 9.43
C ASN A 82 7.32 12.30 7.94
N PRO A 83 8.03 13.30 7.38
CA PRO A 83 8.33 13.29 5.94
C PRO A 83 9.08 12.05 5.46
N THR A 84 9.96 11.50 6.29
CA THR A 84 10.72 10.32 5.93
C THR A 84 9.80 9.11 5.79
N TYR A 85 8.90 8.92 6.75
CA TYR A 85 7.95 7.81 6.69
C TYR A 85 6.96 8.00 5.55
N LEU A 86 6.53 9.22 5.34
CA LEU A 86 5.58 9.53 4.28
C LEU A 86 6.18 9.24 2.92
N GLU A 87 7.43 9.64 2.72
CA GLU A 87 8.13 9.39 1.47
C GLU A 87 8.29 7.89 1.22
N TRP A 88 8.69 7.15 2.26
CA TRP A 88 8.81 5.71 2.16
C TRP A 88 7.48 5.08 1.75
N PHE A 89 6.40 5.48 2.41
CA PHE A 89 5.09 4.90 2.13
C PHE A 89 4.60 5.24 0.73
N HIS A 90 4.84 6.46 0.27
CA HIS A 90 4.51 6.84 -1.10
C HIS A 90 5.25 5.96 -2.10
N ASN A 91 6.54 5.77 -1.90
CA ASN A 91 7.33 4.94 -2.80
C ASN A 91 6.85 3.49 -2.78
N TYR A 92 6.49 3.01 -1.62
CA TYR A 92 5.99 1.67 -1.48
C TYR A 92 4.67 1.49 -2.24
N MET A 93 3.76 2.43 -2.07
CA MET A 93 2.48 2.38 -2.77
C MET A 93 2.66 2.50 -4.29
N LYS A 94 3.64 3.26 -4.70
CA LYS A 94 3.95 3.40 -6.11
C LYS A 94 4.37 2.06 -6.70
N GLN A 95 5.20 1.32 -5.98
CA GLN A 95 5.62 -0.01 -6.41
C GLN A 95 4.43 -0.96 -6.49
N ILE A 96 3.57 -0.95 -5.48
CA ILE A 96 2.38 -1.78 -5.48
C ILE A 96 1.53 -1.49 -6.70
N LYS A 97 1.37 -0.20 -7.02
CA LYS A 97 0.59 0.22 -8.18
C LYS A 97 1.21 -0.29 -9.48
N GLU A 98 2.54 -0.29 -9.55
CA GLU A 98 3.22 -0.80 -10.74
C GLU A 98 2.94 -2.27 -10.95
N TYR A 99 3.00 -3.07 -9.88
CA TYR A 99 2.66 -4.49 -10.01
C TYR A 99 1.22 -4.68 -10.44
N GLY A 100 0.34 -3.80 -9.98
CA GLY A 100 -1.07 -3.88 -10.36
C GLY A 100 -1.35 -3.56 -11.82
N ARG A 101 -0.40 -2.94 -12.51
CA ARG A 101 -0.56 -2.63 -13.92
C ARG A 101 -0.25 -3.80 -14.82
N THR A 102 0.35 -4.84 -14.27
CA THR A 102 0.71 -6.01 -15.04
C THR A 102 -0.56 -6.64 -15.56
N ARG A 103 -0.66 -6.59 -16.89
CA ARG A 103 -1.76 -7.12 -17.62
C ARG A 103 -3.09 -6.74 -17.17
#